data_a306e96f9b6e6b06a2f343ef741c9ee1
#
_entry.id   a306e96f9b6e6b06a2f343ef741c9ee1
#
_cell.length_a   1.000
_cell.length_b   1.000
_cell.length_c   1.000
_cell.angle_alpha   90.00
_cell.angle_beta   90.00
_cell.angle_gamma   90.00
#
_symmetry.space_group_name_H-M   'P 1'
#
loop_
_entity.id
_entity.type
_entity.pdbx_description
1 polymer ?
#
loop_
_entity_poly.entity_id
_entity_poly.type
_entity_poly.pdbx_seq_one_letter_code
_entity_poly.pdbx_strand_id
1 'polypeptide(L)'
;ENDYAEFFMSYRIREQLSPDLTFATDIIMNSDLEDVSYLYKYGEYISKNEIDTAIYLSTFTEEEIESMARTYTEGYRLGFEAAKIDLSAKKTVNIRYFLGQERMVKAAIEQFRAMGLEPICYRYAVSRINRRLISRVGYSSTVPNKQLEYDHRMDEALFLDKKLMERKLEVLRQAYRNLAHEASVYAGPAVIEVFGENPFEPVSCDANPVLDKKQQEIQVEYRTESAQIVNEYIEQDKCSFTIIAYPIPEIGDRYREIFRA
;
A
#
# COMPACT_ATOMS: atom_id res chain seq x y z
N GLU A 1 20.95 -6.29 0.68
CA GLU A 1 19.73 -7.12 0.65
C GLU A 1 20.01 -8.61 0.84
N ASN A 2 21.04 -9.16 0.19
CA ASN A 2 21.33 -10.60 0.25
C ASN A 2 21.58 -11.10 1.69
N ASP A 3 22.36 -10.35 2.48
CA ASP A 3 22.72 -10.74 3.85
C ASP A 3 21.56 -10.59 4.86
N TYR A 4 20.59 -9.74 4.55
CA TYR A 4 19.44 -9.44 5.40
C TYR A 4 18.09 -9.80 4.76
N ALA A 5 18.10 -10.62 3.71
CA ALA A 5 16.91 -10.96 2.96
C ALA A 5 15.79 -11.54 3.85
N GLU A 6 16.14 -12.40 4.81
CA GLU A 6 15.17 -12.96 5.77
C GLU A 6 14.49 -11.89 6.60
N PHE A 7 15.27 -10.99 7.17
CA PHE A 7 14.75 -9.92 8.00
C PHE A 7 13.81 -9.02 7.20
N PHE A 8 14.27 -8.49 6.08
CA PHE A 8 13.47 -7.57 5.26
C PHE A 8 12.22 -8.23 4.69
N MET A 9 12.32 -9.44 4.17
CA MET A 9 11.18 -10.14 3.58
C MET A 9 10.13 -10.47 4.63
N SER A 10 10.54 -11.03 5.77
CA SER A 10 9.65 -11.37 6.88
C SER A 10 8.98 -10.12 7.45
N TYR A 11 9.74 -9.04 7.62
CA TYR A 11 9.20 -7.79 8.12
C TYR A 11 8.15 -7.20 7.16
N ARG A 12 8.41 -7.19 5.85
CA ARG A 12 7.47 -6.69 4.84
C ARG A 12 6.17 -7.48 4.78
N ILE A 13 6.26 -8.81 4.90
CA ILE A 13 5.06 -9.65 4.92
C ILE A 13 4.28 -9.41 6.21
N ARG A 14 4.99 -9.30 7.34
CA ARG A 14 4.39 -8.98 8.62
C ARG A 14 3.69 -7.61 8.62
N GLU A 15 4.26 -6.58 8.01
CA GLU A 15 3.62 -5.25 7.84
C GLU A 15 2.29 -5.31 7.08
N GLN A 16 2.06 -6.34 6.28
CA GLN A 16 0.83 -6.48 5.49
C GLN A 16 -0.19 -7.43 6.11
N LEU A 17 0.22 -8.35 6.95
CA LEU A 17 -0.61 -9.44 7.46
C LEU A 17 -0.83 -9.41 8.97
N SER A 18 0.09 -8.82 9.74
CA SER A 18 0.01 -8.81 11.21
C SER A 18 -0.43 -7.46 11.75
N PRO A 19 -1.43 -7.41 12.62
CA PRO A 19 -1.84 -6.19 13.30
C PRO A 19 -0.87 -5.75 14.41
N ASP A 20 0.18 -6.52 14.70
CA ASP A 20 1.14 -6.22 15.78
C ASP A 20 2.02 -5.00 15.50
N LEU A 21 2.15 -4.62 14.24
CA LEU A 21 2.94 -3.46 13.84
C LEU A 21 2.06 -2.22 13.81
N THR A 22 1.89 -1.59 14.96
CA THR A 22 0.89 -0.54 15.21
C THR A 22 1.35 0.88 14.86
N PHE A 23 2.58 1.07 14.39
CA PHE A 23 3.18 2.41 14.20
C PHE A 23 2.27 3.40 13.48
N ALA A 24 1.72 3.02 12.32
CA ALA A 24 0.83 3.90 11.56
C ALA A 24 -0.54 4.04 12.25
N THR A 25 -1.10 2.94 12.76
CA THR A 25 -2.37 2.94 13.48
C THR A 25 -2.29 3.80 14.74
N ASP A 26 -1.17 3.76 15.47
CA ASP A 26 -0.96 4.58 16.67
C ASP A 26 -0.93 6.07 16.34
N ILE A 27 -0.29 6.47 15.24
CA ILE A 27 -0.31 7.86 14.78
C ILE A 27 -1.73 8.29 14.45
N ILE A 28 -2.47 7.48 13.68
CA ILE A 28 -3.83 7.79 13.24
C ILE A 28 -4.79 7.91 14.43
N MET A 29 -4.73 6.97 15.36
CA MET A 29 -5.69 6.90 16.47
C MET A 29 -5.38 7.87 17.61
N ASN A 30 -4.10 8.24 17.82
CA ASN A 30 -3.67 9.00 18.99
C ASN A 30 -3.20 10.43 18.66
N SER A 31 -3.24 10.85 17.39
CA SER A 31 -2.91 12.24 17.03
C SER A 31 -4.14 13.11 16.91
N ASP A 32 -3.95 14.39 17.13
CA ASP A 32 -4.89 15.40 16.65
C ASP A 32 -4.70 15.50 15.12
N LEU A 33 -5.70 15.02 14.38
CA LEU A 33 -5.66 14.99 12.91
C LEU A 33 -6.15 16.31 12.27
N GLU A 34 -6.55 17.30 13.06
CA GLU A 34 -6.79 18.65 12.59
C GLU A 34 -5.49 19.47 12.54
N ASP A 35 -4.52 19.14 13.37
CA ASP A 35 -3.16 19.68 13.29
C ASP A 35 -2.28 18.86 12.36
N VAL A 36 -2.10 19.33 11.12
CA VAL A 36 -1.33 18.65 10.07
C VAL A 36 0.10 18.27 10.46
N SER A 37 0.61 18.76 11.59
CA SER A 37 1.93 18.38 12.12
C SER A 37 2.05 16.90 12.43
N TYR A 38 0.93 16.18 12.58
CA TYR A 38 0.93 14.72 12.77
C TYR A 38 1.61 13.99 11.59
N LEU A 39 1.56 14.54 10.37
CA LEU A 39 2.21 13.96 9.20
C LEU A 39 3.71 13.74 9.39
N TYR A 40 4.37 14.64 10.11
CA TYR A 40 5.81 14.55 10.36
C TYR A 40 6.18 13.43 11.37
N LYS A 41 5.21 12.90 12.12
CA LYS A 41 5.44 11.75 13.01
C LYS A 41 5.78 10.46 12.25
N TYR A 42 5.42 10.38 10.97
CA TYR A 42 5.80 9.25 10.12
C TYR A 42 7.30 9.18 9.81
N GLY A 43 8.02 10.30 9.93
CA GLY A 43 9.45 10.36 9.61
C GLY A 43 9.74 10.21 8.12
N GLU A 44 8.77 10.52 7.27
CA GLU A 44 8.82 10.38 5.81
C GLU A 44 8.83 11.74 5.14
N TYR A 45 9.16 11.77 3.85
CA TYR A 45 9.01 12.99 3.07
C TYR A 45 7.53 13.31 2.87
N ILE A 46 7.13 14.50 3.24
CA ILE A 46 5.78 15.02 3.09
C ILE A 46 5.78 16.13 2.07
N SER A 47 5.04 15.97 0.99
CA SER A 47 4.89 17.00 -0.04
C SER A 47 3.71 17.91 0.27
N LYS A 48 3.60 18.95 -0.55
CA LYS A 48 2.45 19.86 -0.48
C LYS A 48 1.11 19.14 -0.73
N ASN A 49 1.10 18.06 -1.51
CA ASN A 49 -0.13 17.32 -1.79
C ASN A 49 -0.71 16.68 -0.51
N GLU A 50 0.13 16.03 0.30
CA GLU A 50 -0.33 15.40 1.54
C GLU A 50 -0.80 16.45 2.54
N ILE A 51 -0.05 17.55 2.67
CA ILE A 51 -0.40 18.66 3.57
C ILE A 51 -1.74 19.29 3.15
N ASP A 52 -1.89 19.65 1.88
CA ASP A 52 -3.11 20.29 1.37
C ASP A 52 -4.32 19.34 1.43
N THR A 53 -4.11 18.03 1.23
CA THR A 53 -5.17 17.03 1.39
C THR A 53 -5.61 16.93 2.85
N ALA A 54 -4.69 16.87 3.80
CA ALA A 54 -5.00 16.85 5.22
C ALA A 54 -5.74 18.13 5.66
N ILE A 55 -5.26 19.30 5.22
CA ILE A 55 -5.93 20.60 5.47
C ILE A 55 -7.36 20.58 4.88
N TYR A 56 -7.52 20.05 3.68
CA TYR A 56 -8.85 19.99 3.08
C TYR A 56 -9.78 19.07 3.83
N LEU A 57 -9.31 17.87 4.21
CA LEU A 57 -10.10 16.92 5.00
C LEU A 57 -10.44 17.46 6.40
N SER A 58 -9.63 18.34 6.99
CA SER A 58 -9.97 18.99 8.27
C SER A 58 -11.17 19.95 8.17
N THR A 59 -11.58 20.35 6.95
CA THR A 59 -12.77 21.18 6.73
C THR A 59 -14.09 20.40 6.70
N PHE A 60 -14.05 19.07 6.68
CA PHE A 60 -15.24 18.22 6.68
C PHE A 60 -15.71 17.96 8.10
N THR A 61 -17.03 17.81 8.29
CA THR A 61 -17.57 17.35 9.57
C THR A 61 -17.24 15.87 9.80
N GLU A 62 -17.38 15.41 11.04
CA GLU A 62 -17.19 13.98 11.35
C GLU A 62 -18.19 13.11 10.60
N GLU A 63 -19.45 13.56 10.45
CA GLU A 63 -20.48 12.82 9.72
C GLU A 63 -20.14 12.69 8.23
N GLU A 64 -19.55 13.73 7.60
CA GLU A 64 -19.09 13.67 6.22
C GLU A 64 -17.94 12.67 6.09
N ILE A 65 -16.95 12.71 6.98
CA ILE A 65 -15.80 11.78 7.01
C ILE A 65 -16.28 10.33 7.21
N GLU A 66 -17.19 10.10 8.16
CA GLU A 66 -17.77 8.77 8.40
C GLU A 66 -18.54 8.26 7.18
N SER A 67 -19.28 9.14 6.49
CA SER A 67 -20.01 8.78 5.28
C SER A 67 -19.08 8.39 4.15
N MET A 68 -17.98 9.12 3.93
CA MET A 68 -16.95 8.80 2.96
C MET A 68 -16.30 7.44 3.27
N ALA A 69 -15.91 7.23 4.52
CA ALA A 69 -15.34 5.96 4.96
C ALA A 69 -16.34 4.80 4.80
N ARG A 70 -17.63 5.05 5.06
CA ARG A 70 -18.69 4.02 4.94
C ARG A 70 -18.88 3.55 3.51
N THR A 71 -18.81 4.42 2.52
CA THR A 71 -18.86 4.01 1.10
C THR A 71 -17.78 2.97 0.79
N TYR A 72 -16.60 3.19 1.33
CA TYR A 72 -15.44 2.34 1.15
C TYR A 72 -15.56 1.02 1.95
N THR A 73 -15.90 1.06 3.22
CA THR A 73 -15.98 -0.12 4.09
C THR A 73 -17.21 -0.98 3.77
N GLU A 74 -18.33 -0.36 3.42
CA GLU A 74 -19.53 -1.08 3.00
C GLU A 74 -19.32 -1.75 1.64
N GLY A 75 -18.66 -1.09 0.69
CA GLY A 75 -18.26 -1.72 -0.56
C GLY A 75 -17.42 -2.99 -0.34
N TYR A 76 -16.53 -2.97 0.65
CA TYR A 76 -15.75 -4.13 1.05
C TYR A 76 -16.63 -5.29 1.59
N ARG A 77 -17.57 -4.99 2.50
CA ARG A 77 -18.52 -5.95 3.06
C ARG A 77 -19.39 -6.57 1.96
N LEU A 78 -19.95 -5.73 1.08
CA LEU A 78 -20.76 -6.18 -0.05
C LEU A 78 -19.98 -7.07 -1.01
N GLY A 79 -18.67 -6.87 -1.16
CA GLY A 79 -17.81 -7.75 -1.93
C GLY A 79 -17.81 -9.20 -1.39
N PHE A 80 -17.73 -9.37 -0.07
CA PHE A 80 -17.85 -10.68 0.58
C PHE A 80 -19.23 -11.31 0.38
N GLU A 81 -20.27 -10.51 0.54
CA GLU A 81 -21.65 -10.96 0.36
C GLU A 81 -21.91 -11.43 -1.10
N ALA A 82 -21.51 -10.62 -2.07
CA ALA A 82 -21.65 -10.94 -3.50
C ALA A 82 -20.87 -12.19 -3.90
N ALA A 83 -19.68 -12.39 -3.36
CA ALA A 83 -18.85 -13.57 -3.57
C ALA A 83 -19.33 -14.79 -2.76
N LYS A 84 -20.28 -14.62 -1.84
CA LYS A 84 -20.77 -15.63 -0.89
C LYS A 84 -19.64 -16.22 -0.01
N ILE A 85 -18.72 -15.37 0.41
CA ILE A 85 -17.62 -15.70 1.29
C ILE A 85 -18.00 -15.33 2.73
N ASP A 86 -17.73 -16.21 3.67
CA ASP A 86 -17.98 -15.95 5.09
C ASP A 86 -16.92 -14.99 5.67
N LEU A 87 -17.32 -13.73 5.86
CA LEU A 87 -16.48 -12.71 6.45
C LEU A 87 -16.10 -13.03 7.90
N SER A 88 -16.92 -13.76 8.65
CA SER A 88 -16.67 -14.07 10.06
C SER A 88 -15.44 -14.96 10.28
N ALA A 89 -15.03 -15.70 9.25
CA ALA A 89 -13.81 -16.50 9.26
C ALA A 89 -12.53 -15.67 9.14
N LYS A 90 -12.65 -14.40 8.76
CA LYS A 90 -11.55 -13.48 8.60
C LYS A 90 -11.36 -12.60 9.85
N LYS A 91 -10.11 -12.13 10.07
CA LYS A 91 -9.76 -11.37 11.28
C LYS A 91 -9.04 -10.07 11.00
N THR A 92 -8.38 -9.94 9.84
CA THR A 92 -7.57 -8.75 9.52
C THR A 92 -7.90 -8.21 8.15
N VAL A 93 -7.84 -6.88 8.01
CA VAL A 93 -7.94 -6.16 6.73
C VAL A 93 -6.75 -5.25 6.57
N ASN A 94 -6.13 -5.21 5.37
CA ASN A 94 -5.01 -4.31 5.11
C ASN A 94 -5.51 -3.02 4.45
N ILE A 95 -5.55 -1.93 5.21
CA ILE A 95 -5.87 -0.59 4.71
C ILE A 95 -4.63 0.00 4.07
N ARG A 96 -4.68 0.23 2.76
CA ARG A 96 -3.62 0.91 2.00
C ARG A 96 -4.06 2.31 1.66
N TYR A 97 -3.26 3.29 2.04
CA TYR A 97 -3.63 4.70 1.90
C TYR A 97 -2.43 5.59 1.62
N PHE A 98 -2.71 6.80 1.16
CA PHE A 98 -1.74 7.88 1.02
C PHE A 98 -1.81 8.79 2.24
N LEU A 99 -0.68 9.34 2.64
CA LEU A 99 -0.62 10.31 3.73
C LEU A 99 -1.49 11.53 3.40
N GLY A 100 -2.07 12.13 4.43
CA GLY A 100 -3.06 13.20 4.32
C GLY A 100 -4.51 12.72 4.37
N GLN A 101 -4.77 11.41 4.29
CA GLN A 101 -6.11 10.80 4.32
C GLN A 101 -6.48 10.20 5.69
N GLU A 102 -5.70 10.46 6.74
CA GLU A 102 -5.78 9.80 8.03
C GLU A 102 -7.13 9.98 8.74
N ARG A 103 -7.83 11.12 8.56
CA ARG A 103 -9.17 11.28 9.13
C ARG A 103 -10.15 10.23 8.58
N MET A 104 -10.12 10.01 7.27
CA MET A 104 -10.97 8.99 6.64
C MET A 104 -10.52 7.58 7.03
N VAL A 105 -9.20 7.34 7.11
CA VAL A 105 -8.65 6.06 7.56
C VAL A 105 -9.04 5.76 9.00
N LYS A 106 -9.05 6.76 9.89
CA LYS A 106 -9.50 6.62 11.29
C LYS A 106 -10.95 6.13 11.36
N ALA A 107 -11.86 6.76 10.62
CA ALA A 107 -13.23 6.31 10.55
C ALA A 107 -13.36 4.90 9.95
N ALA A 108 -12.57 4.57 8.93
CA ALA A 108 -12.55 3.23 8.35
C ALA A 108 -12.04 2.17 9.33
N ILE A 109 -11.04 2.48 10.17
CA ILE A 109 -10.55 1.60 11.24
C ILE A 109 -11.70 1.21 12.17
N GLU A 110 -12.46 2.19 12.64
CA GLU A 110 -13.58 1.97 13.55
C GLU A 110 -14.69 1.14 12.89
N GLN A 111 -14.99 1.42 11.63
CA GLN A 111 -15.99 0.68 10.86
C GLN A 111 -15.58 -0.77 10.58
N PHE A 112 -14.31 -1.03 10.23
CA PHE A 112 -13.80 -2.40 10.06
C PHE A 112 -13.76 -3.18 11.38
N ARG A 113 -13.40 -2.53 12.49
CA ARG A 113 -13.49 -3.14 13.83
C ARG A 113 -14.92 -3.53 14.19
N ALA A 114 -15.91 -2.70 13.84
CA ALA A 114 -17.32 -3.03 14.00
C ALA A 114 -17.76 -4.23 13.15
N MET A 115 -17.06 -4.54 12.06
CA MET A 115 -17.27 -5.76 11.24
C MET A 115 -16.50 -6.98 11.79
N GLY A 116 -15.75 -6.85 12.88
CA GLY A 116 -14.94 -7.92 13.45
C GLY A 116 -13.55 -8.09 12.80
N LEU A 117 -13.11 -7.10 12.02
CA LEU A 117 -11.79 -7.08 11.37
C LEU A 117 -10.86 -6.11 12.08
N GLU A 118 -9.66 -6.55 12.43
CA GLU A 118 -8.61 -5.65 12.92
C GLU A 118 -7.83 -5.07 11.75
N PRO A 119 -7.81 -3.74 11.59
CA PRO A 119 -7.12 -3.09 10.49
C PRO A 119 -5.60 -3.08 10.66
N ILE A 120 -4.92 -3.33 9.55
CA ILE A 120 -3.48 -3.17 9.39
C ILE A 120 -3.27 -1.97 8.48
N CYS A 121 -2.76 -0.88 9.02
CA CYS A 121 -2.58 0.37 8.27
C CYS A 121 -1.24 0.36 7.53
N TYR A 122 -1.32 0.32 6.20
CA TYR A 122 -0.16 0.27 5.32
C TYR A 122 -0.13 1.49 4.40
N ARG A 123 0.73 2.46 4.73
CA ARG A 123 0.90 3.67 3.94
C ARG A 123 1.75 3.45 2.69
N TYR A 124 1.43 4.10 1.61
CA TYR A 124 2.13 3.91 0.33
C TYR A 124 3.60 4.35 0.33
N ALA A 125 3.99 5.29 1.18
CA ALA A 125 5.39 5.70 1.32
C ALA A 125 6.32 4.51 1.63
N VAL A 126 5.87 3.56 2.45
CA VAL A 126 6.63 2.33 2.77
C VAL A 126 6.84 1.46 1.54
N SER A 127 5.89 1.39 0.62
CA SER A 127 5.99 0.58 -0.59
C SER A 127 7.16 1.00 -1.48
N ARG A 128 7.56 2.27 -1.41
CA ARG A 128 8.68 2.81 -2.17
C ARG A 128 10.04 2.39 -1.63
N ILE A 129 10.23 2.42 -0.33
CA ILE A 129 11.42 1.89 0.32
C ILE A 129 11.59 0.42 -0.06
N ASN A 130 10.49 -0.27 -0.23
CA ASN A 130 10.42 -1.68 -0.56
C ASN A 130 10.56 -1.99 -2.05
N ARG A 131 10.62 -0.97 -2.91
CA ARG A 131 10.81 -1.08 -4.37
C ARG A 131 10.14 -2.32 -4.97
N ARG A 132 8.86 -2.46 -4.77
CA ARG A 132 8.06 -3.29 -5.66
C ARG A 132 7.92 -2.52 -6.94
N LEU A 133 8.92 -2.69 -7.81
CA LEU A 133 8.87 -2.47 -9.23
C LEU A 133 7.73 -1.64 -9.71
N ILE A 134 8.02 -0.44 -9.80
CA ILE A 134 7.12 0.42 -10.46
C ILE A 134 7.46 0.37 -11.94
N SER A 135 6.81 -0.56 -12.59
CA SER A 135 6.65 -0.49 -14.04
C SER A 135 5.67 0.63 -14.44
N ARG A 136 5.21 1.42 -13.49
CA ARG A 136 4.32 2.55 -13.74
C ARG A 136 5.15 3.83 -13.73
N VAL A 137 5.20 4.46 -14.87
CA VAL A 137 5.50 5.88 -14.99
C VAL A 137 4.25 6.58 -14.48
N GLY A 138 4.29 7.10 -13.26
CA GLY A 138 3.14 7.74 -12.64
C GLY A 138 3.33 7.87 -11.14
N TYR A 139 2.42 8.57 -10.53
CA TYR A 139 2.43 8.83 -9.11
C TYR A 139 1.83 7.66 -8.35
N SER A 140 2.58 7.03 -7.47
CA SER A 140 2.09 5.96 -6.59
C SER A 140 2.30 6.27 -5.12
N SER A 141 3.12 7.26 -4.80
CA SER A 141 3.32 7.86 -3.47
C SER A 141 4.21 9.09 -3.63
N THR A 142 4.32 9.90 -2.60
CA THR A 142 5.17 11.09 -2.61
C THR A 142 6.64 10.75 -2.81
N VAL A 143 7.27 11.39 -3.81
CA VAL A 143 8.70 11.29 -4.08
C VAL A 143 9.30 12.67 -4.23
N PRO A 144 10.43 12.90 -3.56
CA PRO A 144 11.14 14.18 -3.66
C PRO A 144 11.65 14.45 -5.08
N ASN A 145 12.01 13.42 -5.82
CA ASN A 145 12.59 13.52 -7.16
C ASN A 145 12.12 12.36 -8.05
N LYS A 146 11.13 12.62 -8.90
CA LYS A 146 10.58 11.64 -9.85
C LYS A 146 11.61 11.16 -10.87
N GLN A 147 12.55 12.02 -11.30
CA GLN A 147 13.60 11.64 -12.25
C GLN A 147 14.59 10.64 -11.62
N LEU A 148 15.02 10.90 -10.39
CA LEU A 148 15.91 9.96 -9.69
C LEU A 148 15.26 8.58 -9.53
N GLU A 149 13.98 8.55 -9.24
CA GLU A 149 13.26 7.28 -9.15
C GLU A 149 13.16 6.56 -10.49
N TYR A 150 12.93 7.30 -11.57
CA TYR A 150 12.94 6.74 -12.90
C TYR A 150 14.31 6.18 -13.27
N ASP A 151 15.38 6.90 -12.98
CA ASP A 151 16.75 6.48 -13.29
C ASP A 151 17.13 5.17 -12.57
N HIS A 152 16.69 5.02 -11.34
CA HIS A 152 17.00 3.87 -10.49
C HIS A 152 15.94 2.75 -10.49
N ARG A 153 14.94 2.82 -11.39
CA ARG A 153 13.83 1.83 -11.40
C ARG A 153 14.26 0.39 -11.69
N MET A 154 15.41 0.22 -12.33
CA MET A 154 15.97 -1.07 -12.74
C MET A 154 17.33 -1.38 -12.10
N ASP A 155 17.62 -0.79 -10.92
CA ASP A 155 18.89 -1.02 -10.22
C ASP A 155 19.17 -2.50 -9.93
N GLU A 156 18.13 -3.33 -9.85
CA GLU A 156 18.34 -4.77 -9.68
C GLU A 156 19.09 -5.41 -10.85
N ALA A 157 19.14 -4.76 -12.02
CA ALA A 157 19.96 -5.22 -13.15
C ALA A 157 21.46 -5.31 -12.81
N LEU A 158 21.92 -4.57 -11.80
CA LEU A 158 23.30 -4.58 -11.34
C LEU A 158 23.69 -5.89 -10.62
N PHE A 159 22.72 -6.66 -10.11
CA PHE A 159 22.99 -7.81 -9.25
C PHE A 159 22.01 -8.97 -9.39
N LEU A 160 20.95 -8.84 -10.20
CA LEU A 160 19.95 -9.90 -10.36
C LEU A 160 20.55 -11.10 -11.10
N ASP A 161 20.63 -12.21 -10.39
CA ASP A 161 20.98 -13.52 -10.94
C ASP A 161 20.04 -14.60 -10.40
N LYS A 162 20.18 -15.82 -10.92
CA LYS A 162 19.35 -16.95 -10.52
C LYS A 162 19.52 -17.31 -9.03
N LYS A 163 20.73 -17.18 -8.50
CA LYS A 163 21.03 -17.51 -7.10
C LYS A 163 20.33 -16.54 -6.15
N LEU A 164 20.32 -15.25 -6.47
CA LEU A 164 19.57 -14.26 -5.69
C LEU A 164 18.07 -14.51 -5.76
N MET A 165 17.54 -14.85 -6.94
CA MET A 165 16.14 -15.21 -7.12
C MET A 165 15.76 -16.42 -6.24
N GLU A 166 16.51 -17.52 -6.32
CA GLU A 166 16.28 -18.72 -5.52
C GLU A 166 16.29 -18.41 -4.02
N ARG A 167 17.25 -17.58 -3.58
CA ARG A 167 17.33 -17.14 -2.19
C ARG A 167 16.12 -16.31 -1.77
N LYS A 168 15.66 -15.38 -2.61
CA LYS A 168 14.45 -14.61 -2.34
C LYS A 168 13.21 -15.49 -2.22
N LEU A 169 13.06 -16.51 -3.08
CA LEU A 169 11.94 -17.44 -3.02
C LEU A 169 11.97 -18.34 -1.77
N GLU A 170 13.16 -18.82 -1.40
CA GLU A 170 13.35 -19.59 -0.16
C GLU A 170 12.91 -18.79 1.07
N VAL A 171 13.40 -17.56 1.16
CA VAL A 171 13.06 -16.64 2.27
C VAL A 171 11.58 -16.30 2.28
N LEU A 172 10.98 -16.10 1.10
CA LEU A 172 9.54 -15.84 0.96
C LEU A 172 8.72 -17.01 1.51
N ARG A 173 9.06 -18.25 1.12
CA ARG A 173 8.39 -19.46 1.64
C ARG A 173 8.52 -19.55 3.16
N GLN A 174 9.71 -19.29 3.70
CA GLN A 174 9.92 -19.32 5.14
C GLN A 174 9.12 -18.25 5.88
N ALA A 175 9.06 -17.04 5.34
CA ALA A 175 8.30 -15.93 5.93
C ALA A 175 6.79 -16.23 5.96
N TYR A 176 6.22 -16.72 4.85
CA TYR A 176 4.81 -17.13 4.82
C TYR A 176 4.52 -18.33 5.71
N ARG A 177 5.45 -19.27 5.80
CA ARG A 177 5.32 -20.41 6.73
C ARG A 177 5.24 -19.94 8.18
N ASN A 178 6.06 -18.95 8.55
CA ASN A 178 6.06 -18.37 9.90
C ASN A 178 4.81 -17.53 10.18
N LEU A 179 4.17 -16.98 9.16
CA LEU A 179 2.97 -16.12 9.23
C LEU A 179 1.74 -16.82 8.62
N ALA A 180 1.71 -18.15 8.63
CA ALA A 180 0.64 -18.92 7.99
C ALA A 180 -0.73 -18.69 8.63
N HIS A 181 -0.76 -18.46 9.95
CA HIS A 181 -2.00 -18.13 10.64
C HIS A 181 -2.53 -16.76 10.22
N GLU A 182 -1.69 -15.73 10.23
CA GLU A 182 -2.03 -14.37 9.82
C GLU A 182 -2.51 -14.34 8.36
N ALA A 183 -1.82 -15.08 7.48
CA ALA A 183 -2.21 -15.21 6.09
C ALA A 183 -3.58 -15.86 5.91
N SER A 184 -3.91 -16.90 6.69
CA SER A 184 -5.18 -17.62 6.59
C SER A 184 -6.39 -16.78 7.02
N VAL A 185 -6.22 -15.89 8.00
CA VAL A 185 -7.29 -15.02 8.51
C VAL A 185 -7.35 -13.65 7.82
N TYR A 186 -6.47 -13.41 6.86
CA TYR A 186 -6.45 -12.18 6.08
C TYR A 186 -7.67 -12.07 5.16
N ALA A 187 -8.38 -10.95 5.24
CA ALA A 187 -9.61 -10.72 4.50
C ALA A 187 -9.38 -10.08 3.12
N GLY A 188 -8.20 -9.51 2.90
CA GLY A 188 -7.86 -8.81 1.66
C GLY A 188 -7.56 -7.32 1.87
N PRO A 189 -7.16 -6.61 0.81
CA PRO A 189 -6.82 -5.20 0.89
C PRO A 189 -8.05 -4.29 0.74
N ALA A 190 -8.02 -3.20 1.48
CA ALA A 190 -8.92 -2.07 1.32
C ALA A 190 -8.05 -0.86 0.93
N VAL A 191 -8.20 -0.36 -0.29
CA VAL A 191 -7.24 0.56 -0.91
C VAL A 191 -7.86 1.93 -1.15
N ILE A 192 -7.15 2.97 -0.72
CA ILE A 192 -7.44 4.35 -1.08
C ILE A 192 -6.32 4.82 -1.99
N GLU A 193 -6.63 5.00 -3.26
CA GLU A 193 -5.71 5.51 -4.27
C GLU A 193 -5.84 7.01 -4.44
N VAL A 194 -4.88 7.61 -5.13
CA VAL A 194 -4.93 9.02 -5.53
C VAL A 194 -4.71 9.16 -7.04
N PHE A 195 -5.22 10.26 -7.60
CA PHE A 195 -5.06 10.60 -9.02
C PHE A 195 -4.97 12.12 -9.22
N GLY A 196 -4.59 12.53 -10.42
CA GLY A 196 -4.55 13.96 -10.80
C GLY A 196 -3.19 14.61 -10.63
N GLU A 197 -2.12 13.79 -10.60
CA GLU A 197 -0.76 14.30 -10.64
C GLU A 197 -0.44 15.00 -11.96
N ASN A 198 0.45 16.00 -11.89
CA ASN A 198 0.99 16.64 -13.06
C ASN A 198 1.74 15.63 -13.94
N PRO A 199 1.58 15.68 -15.25
CA PRO A 199 2.35 14.86 -16.17
C PRO A 199 3.85 14.97 -15.88
N PHE A 200 4.52 13.83 -15.84
CA PHE A 200 5.97 13.75 -15.70
C PHE A 200 6.54 12.96 -16.88
N GLU A 201 7.36 13.62 -17.67
CA GLU A 201 8.08 12.99 -18.77
C GLU A 201 9.52 12.72 -18.34
N PRO A 202 9.87 11.44 -18.09
CA PRO A 202 11.22 11.11 -17.67
C PRO A 202 12.21 11.25 -18.82
N VAL A 203 13.39 11.73 -18.51
CA VAL A 203 14.52 11.76 -19.45
C VAL A 203 15.30 10.45 -19.31
N SER A 204 15.37 9.67 -20.39
CA SER A 204 16.19 8.47 -20.45
C SER A 204 17.68 8.80 -20.55
N CYS A 205 18.50 8.03 -19.84
CA CYS A 205 19.96 8.10 -19.92
C CYS A 205 20.52 6.71 -20.24
N ASP A 206 21.50 6.65 -21.15
CA ASP A 206 22.15 5.38 -21.54
C ASP A 206 22.89 4.70 -20.38
N ALA A 207 23.23 5.47 -19.36
CA ALA A 207 23.86 4.95 -18.14
C ALA A 207 22.87 4.28 -17.17
N ASN A 208 21.54 4.42 -17.39
CA ASN A 208 20.56 3.82 -16.51
C ASN A 208 20.62 2.29 -16.58
N PRO A 209 20.58 1.58 -15.43
CA PRO A 209 20.55 0.13 -15.43
C PRO A 209 19.36 -0.41 -16.22
N VAL A 210 19.58 -1.42 -17.04
CA VAL A 210 18.57 -2.11 -17.85
C VAL A 210 18.74 -3.62 -17.67
N LEU A 211 17.63 -4.32 -17.44
CA LEU A 211 17.64 -5.78 -17.38
C LEU A 211 17.99 -6.37 -18.75
N ASP A 212 18.99 -7.23 -18.82
CA ASP A 212 19.23 -8.03 -19.99
C ASP A 212 18.13 -9.10 -20.19
N LYS A 213 18.15 -9.79 -21.32
CA LYS A 213 17.13 -10.80 -21.63
C LYS A 213 17.06 -11.92 -20.59
N LYS A 214 18.20 -12.39 -20.09
CA LYS A 214 18.29 -13.43 -19.08
C LYS A 214 17.71 -12.95 -17.74
N GLN A 215 18.02 -11.73 -17.37
CA GLN A 215 17.49 -11.11 -16.15
C GLN A 215 15.97 -10.88 -16.23
N GLN A 216 15.44 -10.53 -17.42
CA GLN A 216 14.00 -10.43 -17.64
C GLN A 216 13.31 -11.79 -17.47
N GLU A 217 13.92 -12.87 -17.99
CA GLU A 217 13.41 -14.24 -17.80
C GLU A 217 13.40 -14.62 -16.31
N ILE A 218 14.48 -14.36 -15.58
CA ILE A 218 14.58 -14.57 -14.12
C ILE A 218 13.49 -13.77 -13.38
N GLN A 219 13.24 -12.53 -13.77
CA GLN A 219 12.21 -11.70 -13.14
C GLN A 219 10.80 -12.25 -13.35
N VAL A 220 10.51 -12.77 -14.56
CA VAL A 220 9.22 -13.41 -14.86
C VAL A 220 9.06 -14.70 -14.03
N GLU A 221 10.10 -15.54 -13.98
CA GLU A 221 10.13 -16.76 -13.18
C GLU A 221 9.88 -16.43 -11.69
N TYR A 222 10.60 -15.44 -11.15
CA TYR A 222 10.42 -14.97 -9.77
C TYR A 222 8.99 -14.50 -9.47
N ARG A 223 8.40 -13.71 -10.38
CA ARG A 223 7.01 -13.24 -10.21
C ARG A 223 6.00 -14.38 -10.18
N THR A 224 6.18 -15.35 -11.07
CA THR A 224 5.32 -16.52 -11.16
C THR A 224 5.42 -17.38 -9.91
N GLU A 225 6.61 -17.77 -9.51
CA GLU A 225 6.81 -18.60 -8.32
C GLU A 225 6.43 -17.88 -7.03
N SER A 226 6.73 -16.59 -6.90
CA SER A 226 6.33 -15.82 -5.72
C SER A 226 4.81 -15.71 -5.60
N ALA A 227 4.09 -15.56 -6.71
CA ALA A 227 2.62 -15.56 -6.70
C ALA A 227 2.06 -16.91 -6.28
N GLN A 228 2.66 -18.03 -6.74
CA GLN A 228 2.28 -19.39 -6.31
C GLN A 228 2.46 -19.57 -4.80
N ILE A 229 3.63 -19.15 -4.26
CA ILE A 229 3.89 -19.21 -2.82
C ILE A 229 2.84 -18.41 -2.04
N VAL A 230 2.53 -17.18 -2.47
CA VAL A 230 1.50 -16.36 -1.81
C VAL A 230 0.15 -17.07 -1.81
N ASN A 231 -0.24 -17.67 -2.94
CA ASN A 231 -1.54 -18.34 -3.09
C ASN A 231 -1.65 -19.64 -2.27
N GLU A 232 -0.53 -20.25 -1.86
CA GLU A 232 -0.53 -21.39 -0.93
C GLU A 232 -1.01 -21.00 0.47
N TYR A 233 -0.85 -19.73 0.87
CA TYR A 233 -1.17 -19.24 2.21
C TYR A 233 -2.36 -18.28 2.24
N ILE A 234 -2.56 -17.52 1.17
CA ILE A 234 -3.68 -16.58 1.02
C ILE A 234 -4.58 -17.12 -0.09
N GLU A 235 -5.68 -17.74 0.29
CA GLU A 235 -6.70 -18.21 -0.65
C GLU A 235 -7.42 -16.99 -1.25
N GLN A 236 -7.02 -16.59 -2.46
CA GLN A 236 -7.53 -15.38 -3.12
C GLN A 236 -9.04 -15.43 -3.36
N ASP A 237 -9.59 -16.60 -3.60
CA ASP A 237 -11.03 -16.85 -3.76
C ASP A 237 -11.82 -16.72 -2.44
N LYS A 238 -11.14 -16.65 -1.31
CA LYS A 238 -11.72 -16.39 0.02
C LYS A 238 -11.41 -14.99 0.55
N CYS A 239 -10.91 -14.10 -0.30
CA CYS A 239 -10.64 -12.72 0.02
C CYS A 239 -11.53 -11.79 -0.80
N SER A 240 -11.72 -10.57 -0.30
CA SER A 240 -12.31 -9.48 -1.07
C SER A 240 -11.37 -8.30 -1.13
N PHE A 241 -11.72 -7.31 -1.90
CA PHE A 241 -11.01 -6.04 -1.94
C PHE A 241 -11.99 -4.90 -2.21
N THR A 242 -11.59 -3.70 -1.82
CA THR A 242 -12.23 -2.47 -2.26
C THR A 242 -11.13 -1.49 -2.68
N ILE A 243 -11.42 -0.70 -3.70
CA ILE A 243 -10.54 0.37 -4.15
C ILE A 243 -11.40 1.60 -4.39
N ILE A 244 -11.05 2.68 -3.72
CA ILE A 244 -11.57 4.01 -4.01
C ILE A 244 -10.40 4.90 -4.40
N ALA A 245 -10.69 6.00 -5.11
CA ALA A 245 -9.67 6.93 -5.53
C ALA A 245 -10.12 8.37 -5.31
N TYR A 246 -9.22 9.19 -4.77
CA TYR A 246 -9.45 10.62 -4.56
C TYR A 246 -8.47 11.47 -5.37
N PRO A 247 -8.88 12.64 -5.84
CA PRO A 247 -7.94 13.57 -6.49
C PRO A 247 -6.92 14.09 -5.48
N ILE A 248 -5.74 14.47 -5.99
CA ILE A 248 -4.75 15.25 -5.23
C ILE A 248 -4.78 16.71 -5.67
N PRO A 249 -4.30 17.65 -4.83
CA PRO A 249 -4.29 19.09 -5.15
C PRO A 249 -3.59 19.47 -6.45
N GLU A 250 -2.64 18.67 -6.93
CA GLU A 250 -1.98 18.89 -8.24
C GLU A 250 -2.94 18.90 -9.43
N ILE A 251 -4.16 18.34 -9.31
CA ILE A 251 -5.17 18.39 -10.38
C ILE A 251 -5.61 19.82 -10.70
N GLY A 252 -5.29 20.78 -9.82
CA GLY A 252 -5.53 22.20 -10.01
C GLY A 252 -6.84 22.72 -9.40
N ASP A 253 -7.36 23.82 -9.95
CA ASP A 253 -8.45 24.59 -9.36
C ASP A 253 -9.74 23.80 -9.08
N ARG A 254 -9.97 22.74 -9.84
CA ARG A 254 -11.15 21.86 -9.67
C ARG A 254 -10.98 20.79 -8.60
N TYR A 255 -9.87 20.77 -7.86
CA TYR A 255 -9.59 19.76 -6.84
C TYR A 255 -10.77 19.54 -5.89
N ARG A 256 -11.27 20.63 -5.28
CA ARG A 256 -12.34 20.57 -4.28
C ARG A 256 -13.68 20.13 -4.85
N GLU A 257 -13.98 20.50 -6.09
CA GLU A 257 -15.18 20.08 -6.80
C GLU A 257 -15.16 18.56 -7.06
N ILE A 258 -14.04 18.07 -7.63
CA ILE A 258 -13.87 16.67 -7.98
C ILE A 258 -13.83 15.78 -6.73
N PHE A 259 -13.22 16.26 -5.65
CA PHE A 259 -13.13 15.52 -4.39
C PHE A 259 -14.51 15.28 -3.75
N ARG A 260 -15.48 16.14 -4.00
CA ARG A 260 -16.85 16.07 -3.46
C ARG A 260 -17.85 15.37 -4.38
N ALA A 261 -17.49 15.17 -5.64
CA ALA A 261 -18.33 14.52 -6.63
C ALA A 261 -18.38 13.01 -6.47
#